data_f5bd3823dcfd3ca4f9b570679980a212
#
_entry.id   f5bd3823dcfd3ca4f9b570679980a212
#
_cell.length_a   1.000
_cell.length_b   1.000
_cell.length_c   1.000
_cell.angle_alpha   90.00
_cell.angle_beta   90.00
_cell.angle_gamma   90.00
#
_symmetry.space_group_name_H-M   'P 1'
#
loop_
_entity.id
_entity.type
_entity.pdbx_description
1 polymer ?
#
loop_
_entity_poly.entity_id
_entity_poly.type
_entity_poly.pdbx_seq_one_letter_code
_entity_poly.pdbx_strand_id
1 'polypeptide(L)'
;MIPALEPVGRGRSFPGSAARAARPGQGVGARPLAARLRPALFIALVAAAFACGPVRLVSPYDEAIDRGASEIHTRIVAFIERMTGLAGKPEGTYPANVGFYGDLKASLATLKLRAQAQGKNEITIALVGELATNVENLRKLHEMSKDAGLASILASPALSAIEINCAAIVKFEVAKRRGTQE
;
A
#
# COMPACT_ATOMS: atom_id res chain seq x y z
N MET A 1 -9.57 12.83 63.81
CA MET A 1 -10.05 13.88 64.72
C MET A 1 -11.37 14.37 64.18
N ILE A 2 -12.45 13.84 64.73
CA ILE A 2 -13.84 14.24 64.62
C ILE A 2 -14.06 15.27 65.76
N PRO A 3 -14.93 16.23 65.72
CA PRO A 3 -16.39 16.08 65.81
C PRO A 3 -17.16 17.13 64.96
N ALA A 4 -18.34 16.86 64.50
CA ALA A 4 -19.65 16.67 65.17
C ALA A 4 -20.42 17.99 65.42
N LEU A 5 -21.65 17.94 65.02
CA LEU A 5 -22.97 18.15 65.62
C LEU A 5 -23.81 19.33 65.09
N GLU A 6 -25.00 18.89 64.65
CA GLU A 6 -26.33 19.54 64.62
C GLU A 6 -26.64 20.51 65.80
N PRO A 7 -27.81 21.21 65.86
CA PRO A 7 -29.16 20.72 65.55
C PRO A 7 -30.26 21.76 65.15
N VAL A 8 -31.39 21.26 64.58
CA VAL A 8 -32.79 21.38 65.02
C VAL A 8 -33.47 22.77 65.23
N GLY A 9 -34.63 22.94 64.57
CA GLY A 9 -35.64 23.91 64.91
C GLY A 9 -36.86 23.92 63.97
N ARG A 10 -37.81 23.18 64.23
CA ARG A 10 -39.28 23.15 64.42
C ARG A 10 -40.07 24.43 64.11
N GLY A 11 -41.22 24.22 63.48
CA GLY A 11 -42.42 25.07 63.70
C GLY A 11 -43.36 25.10 62.49
N ARG A 12 -44.33 24.20 62.46
CA ARG A 12 -45.79 24.35 62.48
C ARG A 12 -46.36 25.63 61.78
N SER A 13 -47.22 25.52 60.81
CA SER A 13 -48.71 25.34 61.00
C SER A 13 -49.46 25.46 59.68
N PHE A 14 -50.45 24.61 59.49
CA PHE A 14 -51.55 24.63 58.51
C PHE A 14 -52.63 25.66 59.01
N PRO A 15 -53.74 25.96 58.29
CA PRO A 15 -54.23 25.55 56.99
C PRO A 15 -54.85 26.71 56.18
N GLY A 16 -55.19 26.46 54.92
CA GLY A 16 -55.95 27.35 54.10
C GLY A 16 -56.44 26.72 52.81
N SER A 17 -57.57 26.09 52.91
CA SER A 17 -58.40 25.58 51.81
C SER A 17 -58.88 26.73 50.93
N ALA A 18 -58.65 26.69 49.64
CA ALA A 18 -59.46 27.39 48.66
C ALA A 18 -59.36 26.80 47.27
N ALA A 19 -60.49 26.30 46.86
CA ALA A 19 -61.07 26.31 45.51
C ALA A 19 -60.21 25.88 44.31
N ARG A 20 -60.47 24.70 43.90
CA ARG A 20 -60.39 24.04 42.62
C ARG A 20 -60.95 24.92 41.47
N ALA A 21 -60.09 25.37 40.60
CA ALA A 21 -60.44 25.77 39.24
C ALA A 21 -59.87 24.75 38.27
N ALA A 22 -60.73 23.97 37.62
CA ALA A 22 -60.45 23.04 36.59
C ALA A 22 -59.91 23.78 35.35
N ARG A 23 -58.64 23.55 34.97
CA ARG A 23 -58.13 23.96 33.68
C ARG A 23 -58.42 22.83 32.67
N PRO A 24 -58.99 23.18 31.48
CA PRO A 24 -59.25 22.20 30.44
C PRO A 24 -57.92 21.61 29.91
N GLY A 25 -57.97 20.31 29.67
CA GLY A 25 -56.84 19.51 29.24
C GLY A 25 -56.13 20.09 28.02
N GLN A 26 -54.84 20.33 28.17
CA GLN A 26 -53.93 20.43 27.04
C GLN A 26 -53.76 19.03 26.51
N GLY A 27 -54.42 18.77 25.38
CA GLY A 27 -54.18 17.56 24.60
C GLY A 27 -52.68 17.45 24.29
N VAL A 28 -52.07 16.45 24.84
CA VAL A 28 -50.72 15.99 24.41
C VAL A 28 -50.89 15.51 22.98
N GLY A 29 -50.68 16.42 22.03
CA GLY A 29 -50.66 16.12 20.61
C GLY A 29 -49.57 15.09 20.38
N ALA A 30 -49.97 13.85 20.19
CA ALA A 30 -49.09 12.80 19.73
C ALA A 30 -48.52 13.22 18.38
N ARG A 31 -47.31 13.78 18.39
CA ARG A 31 -46.57 14.10 17.15
C ARG A 31 -46.35 12.77 16.43
N PRO A 32 -46.81 12.65 15.16
CA PRO A 32 -46.75 11.40 14.43
C PRO A 32 -45.27 10.91 14.38
N LEU A 33 -45.05 9.66 14.76
CA LEU A 33 -43.74 9.01 14.74
C LEU A 33 -43.01 9.24 13.40
N ALA A 34 -43.76 9.36 12.30
CA ALA A 34 -43.24 9.67 10.97
C ALA A 34 -42.48 11.00 10.86
N ALA A 35 -42.78 11.99 11.72
CA ALA A 35 -42.05 13.27 11.70
C ALA A 35 -40.67 13.20 12.35
N ARG A 36 -40.40 12.18 13.19
CA ARG A 36 -39.13 11.97 13.85
C ARG A 36 -38.22 11.03 13.04
N LEU A 37 -38.77 10.18 12.17
CA LEU A 37 -38.02 9.28 11.31
C LEU A 37 -37.29 9.99 10.15
N ARG A 38 -37.87 11.11 9.67
CA ARG A 38 -37.27 11.87 8.54
C ARG A 38 -35.88 12.42 8.83
N PRO A 39 -35.64 13.16 9.95
CA PRO A 39 -34.27 13.62 10.24
C PRO A 39 -33.31 12.49 10.58
N ALA A 40 -33.75 11.40 11.24
CA ALA A 40 -32.90 10.24 11.53
C ALA A 40 -32.47 9.52 10.26
N LEU A 41 -33.37 9.36 9.29
CA LEU A 41 -33.04 8.76 7.99
C LEU A 41 -32.05 9.63 7.20
N PHE A 42 -32.22 10.96 7.26
CA PHE A 42 -31.31 11.90 6.59
C PHE A 42 -29.90 11.88 7.21
N ILE A 43 -29.80 11.82 8.54
CA ILE A 43 -28.54 11.70 9.27
C ILE A 43 -27.87 10.36 8.97
N ALA A 44 -28.63 9.26 8.91
CA ALA A 44 -28.11 7.95 8.55
C ALA A 44 -27.60 7.91 7.10
N LEU A 45 -28.30 8.57 6.17
CA LEU A 45 -27.88 8.65 4.77
C LEU A 45 -26.60 9.49 4.60
N VAL A 46 -26.51 10.61 5.33
CA VAL A 46 -25.30 11.46 5.35
C VAL A 46 -24.13 10.72 6.00
N ALA A 47 -24.35 10.02 7.12
CA ALA A 47 -23.32 9.21 7.76
C ALA A 47 -22.83 8.06 6.86
N ALA A 48 -23.71 7.43 6.09
CA ALA A 48 -23.35 6.41 5.11
C ALA A 48 -22.50 6.97 3.94
N ALA A 49 -22.74 8.23 3.52
CA ALA A 49 -21.94 8.89 2.50
C ALA A 49 -20.50 9.21 2.96
N PHE A 50 -20.30 9.47 4.27
CA PHE A 50 -18.96 9.67 4.85
C PHE A 50 -18.25 8.36 5.20
N ALA A 51 -18.93 7.22 5.21
CA ALA A 51 -18.34 5.90 5.43
C ALA A 51 -17.64 5.33 4.18
N CYS A 52 -17.83 5.91 2.99
CA CYS A 52 -17.06 5.58 1.80
C CYS A 52 -15.67 6.20 1.93
N GLY A 53 -14.73 5.46 2.54
CA GLY A 53 -13.31 5.79 2.48
C GLY A 53 -12.82 5.86 1.02
N PRO A 54 -11.69 6.53 0.75
CA PRO A 54 -11.16 6.67 -0.61
C PRO A 54 -10.95 5.30 -1.25
N VAL A 55 -11.57 5.07 -2.40
CA VAL A 55 -11.40 3.83 -3.17
C VAL A 55 -9.99 3.82 -3.74
N ARG A 56 -9.09 3.08 -3.12
CA ARG A 56 -7.74 2.87 -3.65
C ARG A 56 -7.81 1.91 -4.84
N LEU A 57 -7.41 2.38 -6.01
CA LEU A 57 -7.38 1.60 -7.26
C LEU A 57 -6.08 0.78 -7.40
N VAL A 58 -5.02 1.16 -6.70
CA VAL A 58 -3.71 0.50 -6.70
C VAL A 58 -3.24 0.24 -5.27
N SER A 59 -2.33 -0.73 -5.12
CA SER A 59 -1.67 -1.01 -3.83
C SER A 59 -0.93 0.23 -3.30
N PRO A 60 -0.72 0.35 -1.99
CA PRO A 60 0.16 1.38 -1.45
C PRO A 60 1.61 1.20 -1.93
N TYR A 61 2.41 2.27 -1.82
CA TYR A 61 3.85 2.24 -2.05
C TYR A 61 4.55 1.19 -1.20
N ASP A 62 5.48 0.47 -1.80
CA ASP A 62 6.32 -0.50 -1.11
C ASP A 62 7.81 -0.18 -1.34
N GLU A 63 8.46 0.34 -0.30
CA GLU A 63 9.88 0.69 -0.32
C GLU A 63 10.79 -0.50 -0.65
N ALA A 64 10.42 -1.71 -0.25
CA ALA A 64 11.27 -2.88 -0.53
C ALA A 64 11.17 -3.32 -2.00
N ILE A 65 10.05 -3.04 -2.69
CA ILE A 65 9.94 -3.25 -4.15
C ILE A 65 10.79 -2.22 -4.88
N ASP A 66 10.69 -0.93 -4.52
CA ASP A 66 11.50 0.15 -5.09
C ASP A 66 13.01 -0.13 -4.93
N ARG A 67 13.43 -0.40 -3.68
CA ARG A 67 14.83 -0.74 -3.37
C ARG A 67 15.29 -2.00 -4.08
N GLY A 68 14.48 -3.06 -4.06
CA GLY A 68 14.83 -4.33 -4.69
C GLY A 68 15.03 -4.22 -6.20
N ALA A 69 14.21 -3.44 -6.91
CA ALA A 69 14.39 -3.17 -8.33
C ALA A 69 15.68 -2.37 -8.60
N SER A 70 15.98 -1.36 -7.77
CA SER A 70 17.20 -0.55 -7.85
C SER A 70 18.47 -1.39 -7.58
N GLU A 71 18.43 -2.26 -6.59
CA GLU A 71 19.54 -3.16 -6.27
C GLU A 71 19.80 -4.18 -7.39
N ILE A 72 18.74 -4.76 -7.98
CA ILE A 72 18.87 -5.66 -9.13
C ILE A 72 19.51 -4.92 -10.31
N HIS A 73 19.07 -3.71 -10.62
CA HIS A 73 19.68 -2.88 -11.67
C HIS A 73 21.17 -2.65 -11.41
N THR A 74 21.54 -2.17 -10.23
CA THR A 74 22.95 -1.91 -9.85
C THR A 74 23.82 -3.16 -10.00
N ARG A 75 23.32 -4.31 -9.55
CA ARG A 75 24.04 -5.58 -9.67
C ARG A 75 24.25 -6.00 -11.11
N ILE A 76 23.27 -5.80 -11.99
CA ILE A 76 23.38 -6.14 -13.41
C ILE A 76 24.38 -5.22 -14.10
N VAL A 77 24.33 -3.91 -13.86
CA VAL A 77 25.29 -2.96 -14.44
C VAL A 77 26.73 -3.31 -14.02
N ALA A 78 26.97 -3.49 -12.72
CA ALA A 78 28.28 -3.86 -12.21
C ALA A 78 28.77 -5.22 -12.77
N PHE A 79 27.86 -6.17 -12.95
CA PHE A 79 28.18 -7.44 -13.57
C PHE A 79 28.61 -7.29 -15.03
N ILE A 80 27.88 -6.51 -15.82
CA ILE A 80 28.19 -6.29 -17.24
C ILE A 80 29.52 -5.55 -17.39
N GLU A 81 29.79 -4.52 -16.59
CA GLU A 81 31.07 -3.84 -16.57
C GLU A 81 32.22 -4.80 -16.30
N ARG A 82 32.07 -5.66 -15.28
CA ARG A 82 33.08 -6.70 -15.00
C ARG A 82 33.25 -7.66 -16.16
N MET A 83 32.17 -8.15 -16.78
CA MET A 83 32.22 -9.07 -17.90
C MET A 83 32.89 -8.45 -19.13
N THR A 84 32.71 -7.16 -19.37
CA THR A 84 33.38 -6.43 -20.44
C THR A 84 34.91 -6.48 -20.28
N GLY A 85 35.44 -6.33 -19.07
CA GLY A 85 36.86 -6.46 -18.77
C GLY A 85 37.39 -7.89 -18.85
N LEU A 86 36.50 -8.89 -18.88
CA LEU A 86 36.82 -10.33 -18.95
C LEU A 86 36.50 -10.94 -20.31
N ALA A 87 36.19 -10.13 -21.32
CA ALA A 87 35.88 -10.62 -22.64
C ALA A 87 37.06 -11.49 -23.22
N GLY A 88 36.75 -12.65 -23.76
CA GLY A 88 37.73 -13.59 -24.28
C GLY A 88 38.56 -14.35 -23.21
N LYS A 89 38.23 -14.17 -21.92
CA LYS A 89 38.86 -14.89 -20.80
C LYS A 89 37.92 -15.97 -20.25
N PRO A 90 38.43 -17.09 -19.70
CA PRO A 90 37.59 -18.15 -19.12
C PRO A 90 36.64 -17.62 -18.01
N GLU A 91 37.09 -16.65 -17.21
CA GLU A 91 36.35 -16.05 -16.12
C GLU A 91 35.16 -15.22 -16.61
N GLY A 92 35.18 -14.78 -17.87
CA GLY A 92 34.08 -14.02 -18.51
C GLY A 92 33.03 -14.93 -19.15
N THR A 93 33.17 -16.24 -19.09
CA THR A 93 32.22 -17.20 -19.71
C THR A 93 31.01 -17.46 -18.82
N TYR A 94 29.89 -17.89 -19.43
CA TYR A 94 28.68 -18.25 -18.70
C TYR A 94 28.90 -19.31 -17.60
N PRO A 95 29.61 -20.45 -17.85
CA PRO A 95 29.82 -21.44 -16.80
C PRO A 95 30.52 -20.90 -15.55
N ALA A 96 31.43 -19.94 -15.70
CA ALA A 96 32.11 -19.31 -14.57
C ALA A 96 31.19 -18.34 -13.79
N ASN A 97 30.05 -17.98 -14.36
CA ASN A 97 29.13 -16.92 -13.81
C ASN A 97 27.71 -17.42 -13.55
N VAL A 98 27.46 -18.72 -13.55
CA VAL A 98 26.12 -19.32 -13.30
C VAL A 98 25.52 -18.86 -11.97
N GLY A 99 26.35 -18.75 -10.91
CA GLY A 99 25.92 -18.29 -9.58
C GLY A 99 25.27 -16.92 -9.60
N PHE A 100 25.81 -15.97 -10.36
CA PHE A 100 25.23 -14.63 -10.51
C PHE A 100 23.77 -14.66 -11.00
N TYR A 101 23.48 -15.48 -12.01
CA TYR A 101 22.13 -15.62 -12.54
C TYR A 101 21.20 -16.36 -11.56
N GLY A 102 21.72 -17.31 -10.79
CA GLY A 102 21.01 -17.97 -9.70
C GLY A 102 20.55 -16.97 -8.64
N ASP A 103 21.44 -16.10 -8.20
CA ASP A 103 21.17 -15.06 -7.20
C ASP A 103 20.17 -14.02 -7.72
N LEU A 104 20.29 -13.61 -8.99
CA LEU A 104 19.30 -12.71 -9.60
C LEU A 104 17.92 -13.34 -9.66
N LYS A 105 17.84 -14.62 -10.06
CA LYS A 105 16.57 -15.35 -10.11
C LYS A 105 15.91 -15.43 -8.74
N ALA A 106 16.69 -15.70 -7.68
CA ALA A 106 16.19 -15.72 -6.30
C ALA A 106 15.71 -14.35 -5.86
N SER A 107 16.45 -13.28 -6.17
CA SER A 107 16.06 -11.90 -5.87
C SER A 107 14.76 -11.50 -6.57
N LEU A 108 14.62 -11.83 -7.85
CA LEU A 108 13.40 -11.57 -8.64
C LEU A 108 12.20 -12.37 -8.14
N ALA A 109 12.40 -13.63 -7.72
CA ALA A 109 11.34 -14.44 -7.13
C ALA A 109 10.84 -13.84 -5.81
N THR A 110 11.74 -13.37 -4.96
CA THR A 110 11.40 -12.67 -3.72
C THR A 110 10.65 -11.38 -3.98
N LEU A 111 11.10 -10.58 -4.95
CA LEU A 111 10.44 -9.34 -5.34
C LEU A 111 9.01 -9.60 -5.86
N LYS A 112 8.85 -10.64 -6.70
CA LYS A 112 7.54 -11.05 -7.22
C LYS A 112 6.61 -11.53 -6.12
N LEU A 113 7.10 -12.36 -5.20
CA LEU A 113 6.33 -12.84 -4.04
C LEU A 113 5.83 -11.67 -3.20
N ARG A 114 6.69 -10.67 -2.95
CA ARG A 114 6.31 -9.47 -2.21
C ARG A 114 5.24 -8.66 -2.94
N ALA A 115 5.39 -8.48 -4.25
CA ALA A 115 4.39 -7.81 -5.06
C ALA A 115 3.03 -8.52 -5.03
N GLN A 116 3.03 -9.86 -5.06
CA GLN A 116 1.83 -10.69 -4.98
C GLN A 116 1.14 -10.68 -3.60
N ALA A 117 1.90 -10.43 -2.53
CA ALA A 117 1.35 -10.32 -1.18
C ALA A 117 0.45 -9.09 -0.97
N GLN A 118 0.49 -8.12 -1.89
CA GLN A 118 -0.32 -6.91 -1.85
C GLN A 118 -1.48 -7.01 -2.85
N GLY A 119 -2.71 -6.77 -2.37
CA GLY A 119 -3.87 -6.67 -3.26
C GLY A 119 -3.80 -5.43 -4.17
N LYS A 120 -4.36 -5.52 -5.38
CA LYS A 120 -4.39 -4.44 -6.39
C LYS A 120 -2.99 -4.02 -6.87
N ASN A 121 -2.10 -4.97 -7.03
CA ASN A 121 -0.70 -4.77 -7.40
C ASN A 121 -0.32 -5.43 -8.74
N GLU A 122 -1.31 -5.69 -9.59
CA GLU A 122 -1.17 -6.43 -10.85
C GLU A 122 -0.12 -5.80 -11.77
N ILE A 123 -0.05 -4.46 -11.81
CA ILE A 123 0.92 -3.72 -12.63
C ILE A 123 2.36 -4.01 -12.16
N THR A 124 2.62 -3.90 -10.86
CA THR A 124 3.96 -4.22 -10.31
C THR A 124 4.32 -5.68 -10.55
N ILE A 125 3.36 -6.61 -10.38
CA ILE A 125 3.57 -8.05 -10.63
C ILE A 125 3.95 -8.28 -12.10
N ALA A 126 3.27 -7.62 -13.04
CA ALA A 126 3.57 -7.70 -14.47
C ALA A 126 4.96 -7.16 -14.79
N LEU A 127 5.31 -5.96 -14.28
CA LEU A 127 6.62 -5.34 -14.51
C LEU A 127 7.78 -6.19 -13.96
N VAL A 128 7.60 -6.79 -12.77
CA VAL A 128 8.61 -7.72 -12.20
C VAL A 128 8.69 -9.00 -13.02
N GLY A 129 7.57 -9.48 -13.59
CA GLY A 129 7.55 -10.62 -14.50
C GLY A 129 8.32 -10.35 -15.81
N GLU A 130 8.16 -9.17 -16.38
CA GLU A 130 8.90 -8.72 -17.57
C GLU A 130 10.40 -8.58 -17.26
N LEU A 131 10.76 -8.00 -16.12
CA LEU A 131 12.15 -7.90 -15.68
C LEU A 131 12.78 -9.29 -15.57
N ALA A 132 12.06 -10.25 -14.98
CA ALA A 132 12.56 -11.64 -14.88
C ALA A 132 12.78 -12.27 -16.26
N THR A 133 11.91 -12.01 -17.23
CA THR A 133 12.04 -12.46 -18.62
C THR A 133 13.27 -11.85 -19.29
N ASN A 134 13.50 -10.55 -19.11
CA ASN A 134 14.64 -9.86 -19.69
C ASN A 134 15.98 -10.30 -19.07
N VAL A 135 16.01 -10.59 -17.77
CA VAL A 135 17.19 -11.19 -17.10
C VAL A 135 17.46 -12.60 -17.62
N GLU A 136 16.43 -13.40 -17.88
CA GLU A 136 16.58 -14.72 -18.48
C GLU A 136 17.09 -14.64 -19.95
N ASN A 137 16.65 -13.63 -20.70
CA ASN A 137 17.18 -13.37 -22.03
C ASN A 137 18.68 -12.97 -21.98
N LEU A 138 19.07 -12.13 -21.03
CA LEU A 138 20.48 -11.79 -20.79
C LEU A 138 21.30 -13.04 -20.46
N ARG A 139 20.79 -13.94 -19.61
CA ARG A 139 21.44 -15.22 -19.29
C ARG A 139 21.65 -16.07 -20.54
N LYS A 140 20.61 -16.24 -21.36
CA LYS A 140 20.69 -17.01 -22.62
C LYS A 140 21.71 -16.42 -23.61
N LEU A 141 21.72 -15.09 -23.74
CA LEU A 141 22.71 -14.40 -24.57
C LEU A 141 24.12 -14.64 -24.07
N HIS A 142 24.35 -14.61 -22.75
CA HIS A 142 25.67 -14.94 -22.18
C HIS A 142 26.08 -16.40 -22.46
N GLU A 143 25.15 -17.33 -22.27
CA GLU A 143 25.36 -18.75 -22.57
C GLU A 143 25.69 -18.98 -24.05
N MET A 144 24.99 -18.30 -24.96
CA MET A 144 25.21 -18.39 -26.41
C MET A 144 26.53 -17.73 -26.86
N SER A 145 27.01 -16.73 -26.13
CA SER A 145 28.24 -15.99 -26.47
C SER A 145 29.52 -16.81 -26.28
N LYS A 146 29.43 -17.97 -25.61
CA LYS A 146 30.58 -18.87 -25.38
C LYS A 146 31.83 -18.12 -24.91
N ASP A 147 32.95 -18.31 -25.61
CA ASP A 147 34.23 -17.70 -25.26
C ASP A 147 34.32 -16.20 -25.56
N ALA A 148 33.44 -15.67 -26.39
CA ALA A 148 33.42 -14.22 -26.65
C ALA A 148 32.94 -13.40 -25.42
N GLY A 149 32.24 -14.05 -24.48
CA GLY A 149 31.72 -13.38 -23.28
C GLY A 149 30.67 -12.32 -23.58
N LEU A 150 30.35 -11.47 -22.58
CA LEU A 150 29.29 -10.46 -22.67
C LEU A 150 29.68 -9.16 -23.38
N ALA A 151 30.90 -8.98 -23.86
CA ALA A 151 31.35 -7.71 -24.46
C ALA A 151 30.45 -7.21 -25.61
N SER A 152 29.91 -8.14 -26.42
CA SER A 152 28.97 -7.80 -27.50
C SER A 152 27.57 -7.39 -27.03
N ILE A 153 27.23 -7.60 -25.75
CA ILE A 153 25.89 -7.40 -25.18
C ILE A 153 25.70 -5.96 -24.70
N LEU A 154 26.76 -5.15 -24.54
CA LEU A 154 26.64 -3.75 -24.17
C LEU A 154 25.80 -2.91 -25.15
N ALA A 155 25.77 -3.33 -26.41
CA ALA A 155 24.91 -2.77 -27.45
C ALA A 155 23.58 -3.51 -27.59
N SER A 156 23.28 -4.49 -26.70
CA SER A 156 22.14 -5.39 -26.83
C SER A 156 20.83 -4.73 -26.39
N PRO A 157 19.75 -4.91 -27.14
CA PRO A 157 18.39 -4.53 -26.71
C PRO A 157 17.98 -5.12 -25.34
N ALA A 158 18.59 -6.26 -24.94
CA ALA A 158 18.28 -6.89 -23.65
C ALA A 158 18.70 -6.05 -22.45
N LEU A 159 19.85 -5.36 -22.52
CA LEU A 159 20.27 -4.45 -21.44
C LEU A 159 19.33 -3.24 -21.34
N SER A 160 19.03 -2.61 -22.47
CA SER A 160 18.07 -1.49 -22.50
C SER A 160 16.70 -1.90 -21.99
N ALA A 161 16.21 -3.11 -22.31
CA ALA A 161 14.94 -3.60 -21.79
C ALA A 161 14.98 -3.79 -20.26
N ILE A 162 16.07 -4.28 -19.69
CA ILE A 162 16.26 -4.40 -18.23
C ILE A 162 16.22 -3.04 -17.56
N GLU A 163 16.95 -2.06 -18.11
CA GLU A 163 16.99 -0.68 -17.60
C GLU A 163 15.61 -0.03 -17.62
N ILE A 164 14.88 -0.18 -18.73
CA ILE A 164 13.51 0.34 -18.88
C ILE A 164 12.57 -0.30 -17.84
N ASN A 165 12.64 -1.64 -17.65
CA ASN A 165 11.79 -2.31 -16.67
C ASN A 165 12.12 -1.90 -15.23
N CYS A 166 13.38 -1.83 -14.84
CA CYS A 166 13.77 -1.37 -13.51
C CYS A 166 13.28 0.06 -13.27
N ALA A 167 13.49 0.96 -14.24
CA ALA A 167 13.01 2.34 -14.18
C ALA A 167 11.48 2.43 -14.11
N ALA A 168 10.75 1.56 -14.81
CA ALA A 168 9.30 1.51 -14.77
C ALA A 168 8.78 1.08 -13.39
N ILE A 169 9.38 0.06 -12.76
CA ILE A 169 9.04 -0.39 -11.41
C ILE A 169 9.24 0.75 -10.41
N VAL A 170 10.43 1.37 -10.40
CA VAL A 170 10.77 2.47 -9.48
C VAL A 170 9.82 3.66 -9.68
N LYS A 171 9.60 4.10 -10.93
CA LYS A 171 8.67 5.21 -11.24
C LYS A 171 7.24 4.91 -10.81
N PHE A 172 6.78 3.67 -10.98
CA PHE A 172 5.43 3.29 -10.60
C PHE A 172 5.29 3.27 -9.07
N GLU A 173 6.27 2.73 -8.32
CA GLU A 173 6.27 2.77 -6.87
C GLU A 173 6.31 4.23 -6.34
N VAL A 174 7.13 5.09 -6.92
CA VAL A 174 7.18 6.53 -6.57
C VAL A 174 5.83 7.22 -6.85
N ALA A 175 5.14 6.86 -7.95
CA ALA A 175 3.82 7.40 -8.25
C ALA A 175 2.78 6.97 -7.20
N LYS A 176 2.80 5.70 -6.74
CA LYS A 176 1.95 5.22 -5.63
C LYS A 176 2.17 6.04 -4.35
N ARG A 177 3.43 6.37 -4.01
CA ARG A 177 3.77 7.17 -2.83
C ARG A 177 3.15 8.57 -2.89
N ARG A 178 3.15 9.21 -4.07
CA ARG A 178 2.53 10.53 -4.25
C ARG A 178 1.01 10.48 -4.10
N GLY A 179 0.35 9.48 -4.67
CA GLY A 179 -1.11 9.30 -4.55
C GLY A 179 -1.61 8.88 -3.16
N THR A 180 -0.71 8.61 -2.19
CA THR A 180 -1.08 8.34 -0.79
C THR A 180 -0.91 9.56 0.12
N GLN A 181 -0.39 10.68 -0.39
CA GLN A 181 -0.14 11.91 0.37
C GLN A 181 -1.23 12.98 0.16
N GLU A 182 -2.21 12.73 -0.73
CA GLU A 182 -3.40 13.54 -0.95
C GLU A 182 -4.62 12.93 -0.22
#